data_0efb42bc122e465e0da95d2f6163d4cd
#
_entry.id   0efb42bc122e465e0da95d2f6163d4cd
#
_cell.length_a   1.000
_cell.length_b   1.000
_cell.length_c   1.000
_cell.angle_alpha   90.00
_cell.angle_beta   90.00
_cell.angle_gamma   90.00
#
_symmetry.space_group_name_H-M   'P 1'
#
loop_
_entity.id
_entity.type
_entity.pdbx_description
1 polymer ?
#
loop_
_entity_poly.entity_id
_entity_poly.type
_entity_poly.pdbx_seq_one_letter_code
_entity_poly.pdbx_strand_id
1 'polypeptide(L)'
;MSIRYARQEALWGEQGQRKLSEAHVAVIGAGGLGSPALLYLAGAGVGRISLFDDDVVSPSNLHRQVIHTTAAIGTPKTDSAAAAVRALNPEVDITCHDRLKSATAVEQLRGCDLILDGTDNFDARYLSSWAAHELGIPHVWASILGFDAQLSVFWSGHGPVYEDVFPTAPAPGKVPSCSQAGVLGPVVGVVGSAMALEALKLITGVGTPLIGTLGYFDALSGTWEYIPLRPTGAQPTQPADAPEVREIPPHAPLIDVRTSPERAQSAIPNSTHFELDRILAGENPDIEPDTAAIIYC
;
A
#
# COMPACT_ATOMS: atom_id res chain seq x y z
N MET A 1 -12.72 -22.33 22.64
CA MET A 1 -13.23 -21.32 21.64
C MET A 1 -13.21 -19.94 22.28
N SER A 2 -12.53 -18.99 21.64
CA SER A 2 -12.61 -17.59 22.07
C SER A 2 -13.98 -17.02 21.69
N ILE A 3 -14.68 -16.40 22.62
CA ILE A 3 -15.99 -15.75 22.34
C ILE A 3 -15.83 -14.64 21.29
N ARG A 4 -14.62 -14.11 21.14
CA ARG A 4 -14.24 -13.08 20.15
C ARG A 4 -14.53 -13.51 18.71
N TYR A 5 -14.21 -14.77 18.38
CA TYR A 5 -14.26 -15.29 17.00
C TYR A 5 -15.49 -16.19 16.73
N ALA A 6 -16.37 -16.41 17.71
CA ALA A 6 -17.45 -17.37 17.59
C ALA A 6 -18.36 -17.21 16.36
N ARG A 7 -18.59 -15.95 15.92
CA ARG A 7 -19.44 -15.68 14.74
C ARG A 7 -18.75 -16.01 13.42
N GLN A 8 -17.46 -15.81 13.32
CA GLN A 8 -16.71 -16.14 12.09
C GLN A 8 -16.29 -17.62 12.07
N GLU A 9 -16.05 -18.24 13.25
CA GLU A 9 -15.87 -19.69 13.36
C GLU A 9 -17.07 -20.47 12.84
N ALA A 10 -18.28 -19.92 12.97
CA ALA A 10 -19.49 -20.52 12.40
C ALA A 10 -19.46 -20.61 10.86
N LEU A 11 -18.61 -19.82 10.17
CA LEU A 11 -18.48 -19.81 8.72
C LEU A 11 -17.37 -20.75 8.21
N TRP A 12 -16.23 -20.80 8.89
CA TRP A 12 -15.06 -21.58 8.45
C TRP A 12 -14.54 -22.61 9.47
N GLY A 13 -15.25 -22.76 10.60
CA GLY A 13 -14.92 -23.75 11.63
C GLY A 13 -13.66 -23.40 12.43
N GLU A 14 -13.38 -24.22 13.43
CA GLU A 14 -12.18 -24.10 14.30
C GLU A 14 -10.88 -24.19 13.48
N GLN A 15 -10.86 -24.99 12.42
CA GLN A 15 -9.69 -25.15 11.58
C GLN A 15 -9.35 -23.87 10.82
N GLY A 16 -10.37 -23.17 10.28
CA GLY A 16 -10.16 -21.88 9.62
C GLY A 16 -9.66 -20.83 10.60
N GLN A 17 -10.21 -20.79 11.81
CA GLN A 17 -9.74 -19.87 12.85
C GLN A 17 -8.31 -20.16 13.30
N ARG A 18 -7.93 -21.43 13.41
CA ARG A 18 -6.55 -21.81 13.73
C ARG A 18 -5.59 -21.35 12.63
N LYS A 19 -5.92 -21.56 11.34
CA LYS A 19 -5.10 -21.06 10.24
C LYS A 19 -4.89 -19.55 10.33
N LEU A 20 -5.93 -18.77 10.67
CA LEU A 20 -5.79 -17.34 10.89
C LEU A 20 -4.84 -17.00 12.03
N SER A 21 -4.97 -17.67 13.17
CA SER A 21 -4.10 -17.43 14.32
C SER A 21 -2.63 -17.85 14.11
N GLU A 22 -2.37 -18.73 13.18
CA GLU A 22 -1.02 -19.15 12.77
C GLU A 22 -0.43 -18.30 11.64
N ALA A 23 -1.29 -17.60 10.89
CA ALA A 23 -0.91 -16.84 9.70
C ALA A 23 -0.05 -15.61 10.01
N HIS A 24 0.80 -15.27 9.05
CA HIS A 24 1.65 -14.09 9.06
C HIS A 24 1.40 -13.27 7.79
N VAL A 25 0.84 -12.09 7.92
CA VAL A 25 0.52 -11.19 6.81
C VAL A 25 1.47 -10.00 6.80
N ALA A 26 2.11 -9.74 5.66
CA ALA A 26 2.79 -8.49 5.44
C ALA A 26 1.80 -7.45 4.89
N VAL A 27 1.71 -6.29 5.52
CA VAL A 27 0.91 -5.16 5.05
C VAL A 27 1.85 -4.03 4.67
N ILE A 28 1.84 -3.67 3.39
CA ILE A 28 2.66 -2.58 2.86
C ILE A 28 1.76 -1.35 2.73
N GLY A 29 2.01 -0.36 3.59
CA GLY A 29 1.24 0.88 3.69
C GLY A 29 0.15 0.83 4.76
N ALA A 30 0.20 1.79 5.70
CA ALA A 30 -0.84 2.09 6.69
C ALA A 30 -1.73 3.25 6.24
N GLY A 31 -1.84 3.45 4.93
CA GLY A 31 -2.61 4.50 4.28
C GLY A 31 -4.11 4.21 4.23
N GLY A 32 -4.76 4.72 3.20
CA GLY A 32 -6.21 4.57 3.02
C GLY A 32 -6.65 3.11 2.92
N LEU A 33 -6.04 2.33 2.03
CA LEU A 33 -6.36 0.90 1.84
C LEU A 33 -5.91 0.05 3.02
N GLY A 34 -4.69 0.29 3.54
CA GLY A 34 -4.15 -0.43 4.69
C GLY A 34 -4.95 -0.22 5.97
N SER A 35 -5.54 0.96 6.17
CA SER A 35 -6.31 1.28 7.39
C SER A 35 -7.46 0.29 7.67
N PRO A 36 -8.46 0.14 6.79
CA PRO A 36 -9.53 -0.83 7.01
C PRO A 36 -9.02 -2.27 6.94
N ALA A 37 -8.04 -2.57 6.07
CA ALA A 37 -7.48 -3.90 5.96
C ALA A 37 -6.85 -4.36 7.28
N LEU A 38 -6.01 -3.55 7.91
CA LEU A 38 -5.40 -3.84 9.21
C LEU A 38 -6.44 -4.09 10.30
N LEU A 39 -7.50 -3.27 10.36
CA LEU A 39 -8.55 -3.43 11.36
C LEU A 39 -9.29 -4.76 11.17
N TYR A 40 -9.62 -5.17 9.93
CA TYR A 40 -10.31 -6.43 9.67
C TYR A 40 -9.40 -7.65 9.84
N LEU A 41 -8.12 -7.58 9.46
CA LEU A 41 -7.16 -8.66 9.73
C LEU A 41 -6.98 -8.87 11.24
N ALA A 42 -6.82 -7.78 11.99
CA ALA A 42 -6.73 -7.84 13.45
C ALA A 42 -8.03 -8.34 14.09
N GLY A 43 -9.19 -7.83 13.65
CA GLY A 43 -10.50 -8.28 14.11
C GLY A 43 -10.76 -9.76 13.84
N ALA A 44 -10.28 -10.28 12.72
CA ALA A 44 -10.37 -11.70 12.36
C ALA A 44 -9.40 -12.60 13.15
N GLY A 45 -8.40 -12.03 13.82
CA GLY A 45 -7.42 -12.78 14.61
C GLY A 45 -6.30 -13.39 13.76
N VAL A 46 -5.84 -12.67 12.74
CA VAL A 46 -4.57 -13.00 12.07
C VAL A 46 -3.45 -12.92 13.10
N GLY A 47 -2.68 -14.00 13.25
CA GLY A 47 -1.74 -14.15 14.37
C GLY A 47 -0.60 -13.16 14.33
N ARG A 48 -0.02 -12.90 13.16
CA ARG A 48 1.12 -11.99 13.00
C ARG A 48 0.90 -11.03 11.83
N ILE A 49 1.27 -9.77 12.02
CA ILE A 49 1.27 -8.73 11.00
C ILE A 49 2.64 -8.05 10.98
N SER A 50 3.31 -8.03 9.83
CA SER A 50 4.45 -7.16 9.57
C SER A 50 3.97 -5.94 8.81
N LEU A 51 4.02 -4.76 9.42
CA LEU A 51 3.53 -3.51 8.86
C LEU A 51 4.69 -2.64 8.39
N PHE A 52 4.66 -2.20 7.13
CA PHE A 52 5.67 -1.35 6.50
C PHE A 52 5.08 -0.01 6.09
N ASP A 53 5.60 1.08 6.64
CA ASP A 53 5.24 2.46 6.26
C ASP A 53 6.27 3.42 6.89
N ASP A 54 6.79 4.38 6.14
CA ASP A 54 7.77 5.36 6.62
C ASP A 54 7.21 6.78 6.79
N ASP A 55 5.91 6.96 6.57
CA ASP A 55 5.23 8.23 6.72
C ASP A 55 4.83 8.53 8.18
N VAL A 56 4.47 9.80 8.40
CA VAL A 56 3.83 10.28 9.63
C VAL A 56 2.35 10.61 9.38
N VAL A 57 1.56 10.53 10.44
CA VAL A 57 0.14 10.90 10.40
C VAL A 57 -0.01 12.40 10.17
N SER A 58 -0.76 12.78 9.12
CA SER A 58 -1.05 14.17 8.78
C SER A 58 -2.56 14.45 8.86
N PRO A 59 -2.99 15.69 9.16
CA PRO A 59 -4.39 16.07 9.14
C PRO A 59 -5.11 15.73 7.83
N SER A 60 -4.43 15.88 6.69
CA SER A 60 -4.93 15.55 5.35
C SER A 60 -5.20 14.06 5.13
N ASN A 61 -4.70 13.19 6.00
CA ASN A 61 -4.91 11.74 5.92
C ASN A 61 -6.23 11.31 6.56
N LEU A 62 -6.69 11.99 7.60
CA LEU A 62 -7.72 11.50 8.53
C LEU A 62 -9.09 11.25 7.90
N HIS A 63 -9.41 11.91 6.77
CA HIS A 63 -10.68 11.69 6.08
C HIS A 63 -10.80 10.30 5.41
N ARG A 64 -9.66 9.56 5.24
CA ARG A 64 -9.64 8.24 4.59
C ARG A 64 -8.78 7.20 5.30
N GLN A 65 -7.84 7.58 6.13
CA GLN A 65 -6.96 6.68 6.89
C GLN A 65 -7.52 6.50 8.31
N VAL A 66 -8.64 5.79 8.39
CA VAL A 66 -9.50 5.70 9.59
C VAL A 66 -8.89 4.96 10.78
N ILE A 67 -7.75 4.30 10.60
CA ILE A 67 -6.99 3.68 11.69
C ILE A 67 -6.26 4.72 12.56
N HIS A 68 -6.02 5.92 12.00
CA HIS A 68 -5.34 7.00 12.69
C HIS A 68 -6.34 7.96 13.34
N THR A 69 -5.90 8.64 14.38
CA THR A 69 -6.71 9.62 15.11
C THR A 69 -6.05 11.01 15.08
N THR A 70 -6.84 12.05 15.39
CA THR A 70 -6.31 13.42 15.52
C THR A 70 -5.18 13.51 16.57
N ALA A 71 -5.27 12.70 17.63
CA ALA A 71 -4.23 12.66 18.68
C ALA A 71 -2.90 12.05 18.20
N ALA A 72 -2.92 11.31 17.09
CA ALA A 72 -1.73 10.66 16.51
C ALA A 72 -1.03 11.55 15.45
N ILE A 73 -1.52 12.76 15.17
CA ILE A 73 -0.88 13.65 14.18
C ILE A 73 0.59 13.88 14.56
N GLY A 74 1.49 13.69 13.58
CA GLY A 74 2.94 13.82 13.75
C GLY A 74 3.66 12.56 14.26
N THR A 75 2.92 11.49 14.61
CA THR A 75 3.55 10.21 14.97
C THR A 75 3.73 9.33 13.71
N PRO A 76 4.68 8.37 13.70
CA PRO A 76 4.79 7.39 12.63
C PRO A 76 3.47 6.68 12.39
N LYS A 77 3.09 6.49 11.13
CA LYS A 77 1.85 5.78 10.78
C LYS A 77 1.84 4.35 11.31
N THR A 78 2.98 3.69 11.29
CA THR A 78 3.14 2.33 11.83
C THR A 78 2.84 2.26 13.31
N ASP A 79 3.34 3.20 14.12
CA ASP A 79 3.10 3.26 15.56
C ASP A 79 1.62 3.50 15.87
N SER A 80 1.02 4.47 15.16
CA SER A 80 -0.41 4.78 15.30
C SER A 80 -1.29 3.59 14.92
N ALA A 81 -0.99 2.91 13.80
CA ALA A 81 -1.72 1.73 13.36
C ALA A 81 -1.54 0.55 14.32
N ALA A 82 -0.33 0.30 14.80
CA ALA A 82 -0.06 -0.77 15.76
C ALA A 82 -0.78 -0.53 17.10
N ALA A 83 -0.88 0.70 17.56
CA ALA A 83 -1.66 1.04 18.75
C ALA A 83 -3.15 0.71 18.55
N ALA A 84 -3.72 1.05 17.38
CA ALA A 84 -5.11 0.74 17.06
C ALA A 84 -5.36 -0.78 16.93
N VAL A 85 -4.46 -1.51 16.28
CA VAL A 85 -4.52 -2.98 16.16
C VAL A 85 -4.50 -3.64 17.54
N ARG A 86 -3.56 -3.27 18.41
CA ARG A 86 -3.46 -3.82 19.77
C ARG A 86 -4.66 -3.47 20.64
N ALA A 87 -5.23 -2.26 20.47
CA ALA A 87 -6.44 -1.86 21.19
C ALA A 87 -7.67 -2.67 20.73
N LEU A 88 -7.75 -3.00 19.43
CA LEU A 88 -8.82 -3.83 18.89
C LEU A 88 -8.65 -5.30 19.26
N ASN A 89 -7.45 -5.84 19.10
CA ASN A 89 -7.15 -7.24 19.37
C ASN A 89 -5.73 -7.42 19.92
N PRO A 90 -5.57 -7.57 21.25
CA PRO A 90 -4.27 -7.74 21.89
C PRO A 90 -3.59 -9.10 21.62
N GLU A 91 -4.32 -10.07 21.02
CA GLU A 91 -3.78 -11.38 20.65
C GLU A 91 -2.95 -11.32 19.35
N VAL A 92 -3.06 -10.24 18.57
CA VAL A 92 -2.33 -10.07 17.31
C VAL A 92 -0.94 -9.52 17.57
N ASP A 93 0.07 -10.24 17.12
CA ASP A 93 1.46 -9.76 17.13
C ASP A 93 1.72 -8.89 15.92
N ILE A 94 1.90 -7.58 16.13
CA ILE A 94 2.20 -6.61 15.07
C ILE A 94 3.60 -6.03 15.24
N THR A 95 4.43 -6.21 14.22
CA THR A 95 5.78 -5.65 14.11
C THR A 95 5.77 -4.51 13.09
N CYS A 96 6.35 -3.37 13.48
CA CYS A 96 6.45 -2.19 12.65
C CYS A 96 7.83 -2.12 11.98
N HIS A 97 7.84 -1.75 10.72
CA HIS A 97 9.03 -1.55 9.90
C HIS A 97 8.93 -0.21 9.18
N ASP A 98 10.07 0.33 8.82
CA ASP A 98 10.16 1.43 7.84
C ASP A 98 9.70 0.93 6.46
N ARG A 99 9.78 1.81 5.45
CA ARG A 99 9.48 1.43 4.06
C ARG A 99 10.23 0.18 3.62
N LEU A 100 9.54 -0.71 2.92
CA LEU A 100 10.15 -1.87 2.27
C LEU A 100 11.18 -1.40 1.23
N LYS A 101 12.38 -2.00 1.26
CA LYS A 101 13.48 -1.67 0.34
C LYS A 101 13.88 -2.89 -0.47
N SER A 102 14.24 -2.67 -1.73
CA SER A 102 14.59 -3.73 -2.67
C SER A 102 15.72 -4.63 -2.15
N ALA A 103 16.74 -4.05 -1.54
CA ALA A 103 17.88 -4.79 -1.01
C ALA A 103 17.52 -5.78 0.11
N THR A 104 16.42 -5.58 0.84
CA THR A 104 16.07 -6.36 2.03
C THR A 104 14.67 -6.98 1.98
N ALA A 105 13.88 -6.69 0.94
CA ALA A 105 12.47 -7.07 0.87
C ALA A 105 12.23 -8.57 1.06
N VAL A 106 12.94 -9.41 0.32
CA VAL A 106 12.78 -10.86 0.39
C VAL A 106 13.13 -11.41 1.78
N GLU A 107 14.14 -10.84 2.44
CA GLU A 107 14.52 -11.26 3.79
C GLU A 107 13.50 -10.81 4.83
N GLN A 108 13.05 -9.56 4.75
CA GLN A 108 12.07 -9.00 5.69
C GLN A 108 10.68 -9.65 5.56
N LEU A 109 10.33 -10.13 4.37
CA LEU A 109 9.05 -10.80 4.09
C LEU A 109 9.12 -12.33 4.24
N ARG A 110 10.29 -12.87 4.56
CA ARG A 110 10.46 -14.32 4.75
C ARG A 110 9.57 -14.85 5.89
N GLY A 111 8.79 -15.87 5.57
CA GLY A 111 7.85 -16.48 6.51
C GLY A 111 6.51 -15.76 6.62
N CYS A 112 6.24 -14.77 5.76
CA CYS A 112 4.89 -14.28 5.52
C CYS A 112 4.15 -15.23 4.59
N ASP A 113 2.84 -15.41 4.83
CA ASP A 113 1.96 -16.25 4.00
C ASP A 113 1.43 -15.50 2.78
N LEU A 114 1.34 -14.17 2.85
CA LEU A 114 0.93 -13.30 1.77
C LEU A 114 1.38 -11.84 2.01
N ILE A 115 1.38 -11.05 0.93
CA ILE A 115 1.55 -9.60 0.96
C ILE A 115 0.19 -8.95 0.66
N LEU A 116 -0.20 -7.96 1.48
CA LEU A 116 -1.30 -7.06 1.22
C LEU A 116 -0.72 -5.68 0.90
N ASP A 117 -0.83 -5.26 -0.35
CA ASP A 117 -0.25 -4.03 -0.86
C ASP A 117 -1.30 -2.92 -0.94
N GLY A 118 -1.28 -2.04 0.05
CA GLY A 118 -2.13 -0.85 0.16
C GLY A 118 -1.43 0.44 -0.28
N THR A 119 -0.35 0.35 -1.06
CA THR A 119 0.44 1.51 -1.49
C THR A 119 -0.20 2.27 -2.66
N ASP A 120 0.17 3.53 -2.79
CA ASP A 120 -0.31 4.43 -3.84
C ASP A 120 0.75 4.79 -4.89
N ASN A 121 1.93 4.16 -4.83
CA ASN A 121 3.03 4.41 -5.74
C ASN A 121 3.46 3.14 -6.49
N PHE A 122 3.99 3.33 -7.69
CA PHE A 122 4.35 2.22 -8.57
C PHE A 122 5.58 1.45 -8.08
N ASP A 123 6.57 2.13 -7.52
CA ASP A 123 7.81 1.50 -7.06
C ASP A 123 7.52 0.44 -5.99
N ALA A 124 6.67 0.77 -5.01
CA ALA A 124 6.26 -0.17 -3.98
C ALA A 124 5.45 -1.35 -4.55
N ARG A 125 4.60 -1.13 -5.57
CA ARG A 125 3.80 -2.19 -6.22
C ARG A 125 4.69 -3.19 -6.95
N TYR A 126 5.66 -2.72 -7.75
CA TYR A 126 6.62 -3.61 -8.43
C TYR A 126 7.54 -4.32 -7.44
N LEU A 127 7.94 -3.64 -6.36
CA LEU A 127 8.72 -4.26 -5.30
C LEU A 127 7.95 -5.36 -4.59
N SER A 128 6.66 -5.12 -4.25
CA SER A 128 5.78 -6.12 -3.65
C SER A 128 5.55 -7.31 -4.57
N SER A 129 5.33 -7.06 -5.88
CA SER A 129 5.17 -8.11 -6.89
C SER A 129 6.42 -8.98 -7.02
N TRP A 130 7.60 -8.35 -7.16
CA TRP A 130 8.85 -9.08 -7.24
C TRP A 130 9.13 -9.91 -5.97
N ALA A 131 8.97 -9.32 -4.79
CA ALA A 131 9.20 -10.04 -3.54
C ALA A 131 8.22 -11.20 -3.33
N ALA A 132 6.95 -11.03 -3.71
CA ALA A 132 5.95 -12.09 -3.70
C ALA A 132 6.32 -13.23 -4.66
N HIS A 133 6.84 -12.91 -5.85
CA HIS A 133 7.33 -13.88 -6.83
C HIS A 133 8.50 -14.70 -6.28
N GLU A 134 9.53 -14.03 -5.72
CA GLU A 134 10.71 -14.69 -5.15
C GLU A 134 10.36 -15.61 -3.97
N LEU A 135 9.35 -15.24 -3.18
CA LEU A 135 8.90 -16.02 -2.03
C LEU A 135 7.83 -17.05 -2.38
N GLY A 136 7.26 -17.01 -3.59
CA GLY A 136 6.18 -17.90 -4.03
C GLY A 136 4.86 -17.68 -3.27
N ILE A 137 4.63 -16.48 -2.71
CA ILE A 137 3.45 -16.13 -1.93
C ILE A 137 2.47 -15.22 -2.69
N PRO A 138 1.16 -15.20 -2.34
CA PRO A 138 0.20 -14.31 -2.98
C PRO A 138 0.47 -12.83 -2.67
N HIS A 139 0.18 -11.97 -3.65
CA HIS A 139 0.19 -10.52 -3.59
C HIS A 139 -1.25 -10.02 -3.77
N VAL A 140 -1.90 -9.60 -2.69
CA VAL A 140 -3.21 -8.96 -2.70
C VAL A 140 -3.00 -7.48 -2.94
N TRP A 141 -3.42 -7.00 -4.10
CA TRP A 141 -3.19 -5.64 -4.56
C TRP A 141 -4.48 -4.91 -4.84
N ALA A 142 -4.52 -3.61 -4.55
CA ALA A 142 -5.57 -2.72 -4.99
C ALA A 142 -5.03 -1.33 -5.35
N SER A 143 -5.82 -0.60 -6.14
CA SER A 143 -5.56 0.79 -6.52
C SER A 143 -6.86 1.57 -6.60
N ILE A 144 -6.79 2.86 -6.26
CA ILE A 144 -7.93 3.78 -6.32
C ILE A 144 -7.52 5.03 -7.10
N LEU A 145 -8.40 5.48 -7.97
CA LEU A 145 -8.26 6.74 -8.70
C LEU A 145 -9.63 7.43 -8.79
N GLY A 146 -9.82 8.53 -8.07
CA GLY A 146 -11.09 9.25 -8.02
C GLY A 146 -12.20 8.38 -7.44
N PHE A 147 -13.17 8.03 -8.27
CA PHE A 147 -14.32 7.17 -7.92
C PHE A 147 -14.12 5.72 -8.29
N ASP A 148 -13.03 5.38 -8.96
CA ASP A 148 -12.78 4.05 -9.48
C ASP A 148 -11.76 3.32 -8.62
N ALA A 149 -11.90 2.00 -8.50
CA ALA A 149 -10.92 1.17 -7.84
C ALA A 149 -10.73 -0.16 -8.54
N GLN A 150 -9.56 -0.75 -8.35
CA GLN A 150 -9.19 -2.05 -8.86
C GLN A 150 -8.65 -2.92 -7.71
N LEU A 151 -8.95 -4.21 -7.77
CA LEU A 151 -8.52 -5.21 -6.78
C LEU A 151 -8.21 -6.53 -7.49
N SER A 152 -7.10 -7.15 -7.17
CA SER A 152 -6.76 -8.50 -7.66
C SER A 152 -5.86 -9.24 -6.67
N VAL A 153 -5.73 -10.54 -6.88
CA VAL A 153 -4.74 -11.40 -6.24
C VAL A 153 -3.79 -11.91 -7.31
N PHE A 154 -2.55 -11.49 -7.25
CA PHE A 154 -1.47 -11.96 -8.11
C PHE A 154 -0.69 -13.05 -7.40
N TRP A 155 -0.42 -14.17 -8.07
CA TRP A 155 0.29 -15.29 -7.46
C TRP A 155 1.04 -16.12 -8.50
N SER A 156 2.34 -15.98 -8.54
CA SER A 156 3.20 -16.69 -9.46
C SER A 156 3.02 -18.21 -9.33
N GLY A 157 2.90 -18.90 -10.47
CA GLY A 157 2.65 -20.34 -10.52
C GLY A 157 1.19 -20.77 -10.29
N HIS A 158 0.32 -19.87 -9.84
CA HIS A 158 -1.12 -20.12 -9.62
C HIS A 158 -2.01 -19.24 -10.51
N GLY A 159 -1.48 -18.15 -11.03
CA GLY A 159 -2.20 -17.21 -11.88
C GLY A 159 -1.28 -16.11 -12.40
N PRO A 160 -1.86 -15.00 -12.90
CA PRO A 160 -1.11 -13.85 -13.35
C PRO A 160 -0.27 -13.23 -12.22
N VAL A 161 0.81 -12.57 -12.60
CA VAL A 161 1.56 -11.63 -11.77
C VAL A 161 1.15 -10.19 -12.09
N TYR A 162 1.55 -9.22 -11.27
CA TYR A 162 1.19 -7.82 -11.46
C TYR A 162 1.62 -7.29 -12.84
N GLU A 163 2.80 -7.67 -13.31
CA GLU A 163 3.39 -7.30 -14.58
C GLU A 163 2.66 -7.88 -15.81
N ASP A 164 1.85 -8.93 -15.65
CA ASP A 164 0.98 -9.41 -16.72
C ASP A 164 -0.13 -8.40 -17.07
N VAL A 165 -0.51 -7.54 -16.12
CA VAL A 165 -1.52 -6.50 -16.29
C VAL A 165 -0.87 -5.12 -16.50
N PHE A 166 0.19 -4.85 -15.77
CA PHE A 166 0.92 -3.59 -15.76
C PHE A 166 2.40 -3.83 -16.10
N PRO A 167 2.75 -4.05 -17.37
CA PRO A 167 4.10 -4.49 -17.75
C PRO A 167 5.19 -3.46 -17.50
N THR A 168 4.83 -2.17 -17.43
CA THR A 168 5.76 -1.08 -17.14
C THR A 168 5.06 0.01 -16.34
N ALA A 169 5.79 0.63 -15.41
CA ALA A 169 5.31 1.80 -14.71
C ALA A 169 5.04 2.93 -15.71
N PRO A 170 3.91 3.66 -15.58
CA PRO A 170 3.68 4.86 -16.37
C PRO A 170 4.81 5.87 -16.16
N ALA A 171 5.15 6.61 -17.22
CA ALA A 171 6.10 7.70 -17.06
C ALA A 171 5.60 8.71 -16.00
N PRO A 172 6.50 9.32 -15.22
CA PRO A 172 6.13 10.33 -14.23
C PRO A 172 5.15 11.36 -14.79
N GLY A 173 4.09 11.67 -14.05
CA GLY A 173 3.05 12.63 -14.43
C GLY A 173 2.01 12.16 -15.46
N LYS A 174 2.09 10.91 -15.95
CA LYS A 174 1.07 10.37 -16.88
C LYS A 174 -0.20 9.89 -16.17
N VAL A 175 -0.07 9.51 -14.90
CA VAL A 175 -1.21 9.13 -14.04
C VAL A 175 -1.27 10.15 -12.92
N PRO A 176 -2.42 10.81 -12.70
CA PRO A 176 -2.56 11.76 -11.61
C PRO A 176 -2.38 11.05 -10.26
N SER A 177 -1.74 11.72 -9.32
CA SER A 177 -1.64 11.24 -7.93
C SER A 177 -3.01 11.28 -7.24
N CYS A 178 -3.14 10.59 -6.11
CA CYS A 178 -4.34 10.68 -5.28
C CYS A 178 -4.63 12.12 -4.81
N SER A 179 -3.62 12.96 -4.68
CA SER A 179 -3.79 14.38 -4.34
C SER A 179 -4.38 15.20 -5.49
N GLN A 180 -4.08 14.84 -6.73
CA GLN A 180 -4.59 15.50 -7.94
C GLN A 180 -5.97 14.99 -8.36
N ALA A 181 -6.17 13.67 -8.36
CA ALA A 181 -7.43 13.04 -8.77
C ALA A 181 -8.51 13.10 -7.67
N GLY A 182 -8.10 13.30 -6.44
CA GLY A 182 -8.96 13.15 -5.27
C GLY A 182 -9.23 11.68 -4.90
N VAL A 183 -9.69 11.46 -3.68
CA VAL A 183 -10.03 10.13 -3.17
C VAL A 183 -11.12 10.25 -2.10
N LEU A 184 -12.12 9.37 -2.15
CA LEU A 184 -13.20 9.31 -1.17
C LEU A 184 -12.89 8.25 -0.10
N GLY A 185 -12.97 8.64 1.19
CA GLY A 185 -12.77 7.73 2.31
C GLY A 185 -13.63 6.45 2.24
N PRO A 186 -14.96 6.52 2.00
CA PRO A 186 -15.79 5.33 1.86
C PRO A 186 -15.34 4.37 0.75
N VAL A 187 -14.84 4.86 -0.39
CA VAL A 187 -14.31 4.01 -1.47
C VAL A 187 -13.12 3.21 -0.99
N VAL A 188 -12.20 3.89 -0.30
CA VAL A 188 -11.02 3.24 0.31
C VAL A 188 -11.45 2.21 1.35
N GLY A 189 -12.48 2.54 2.14
CA GLY A 189 -13.06 1.64 3.14
C GLY A 189 -13.59 0.34 2.52
N VAL A 190 -14.37 0.44 1.44
CA VAL A 190 -14.92 -0.71 0.71
C VAL A 190 -13.80 -1.58 0.16
N VAL A 191 -12.84 -0.96 -0.54
CA VAL A 191 -11.79 -1.71 -1.26
C VAL A 191 -10.77 -2.31 -0.30
N GLY A 192 -10.31 -1.57 0.71
CA GLY A 192 -9.39 -2.12 1.71
C GLY A 192 -10.02 -3.23 2.56
N SER A 193 -11.34 -3.17 2.82
CA SER A 193 -12.07 -4.28 3.44
C SER A 193 -12.16 -5.50 2.52
N ALA A 194 -12.34 -5.27 1.21
CA ALA A 194 -12.30 -6.34 0.22
C ALA A 194 -10.90 -6.99 0.12
N MET A 195 -9.82 -6.20 0.21
CA MET A 195 -8.44 -6.75 0.30
C MET A 195 -8.28 -7.66 1.51
N ALA A 196 -8.77 -7.25 2.68
CA ALA A 196 -8.75 -8.10 3.88
C ALA A 196 -9.54 -9.41 3.64
N LEU A 197 -10.70 -9.33 2.97
CA LEU A 197 -11.48 -10.51 2.64
C LEU A 197 -10.72 -11.46 1.71
N GLU A 198 -9.99 -10.95 0.70
CA GLU A 198 -9.13 -11.77 -0.14
C GLU A 198 -8.03 -12.49 0.68
N ALA A 199 -7.37 -11.77 1.60
CA ALA A 199 -6.40 -12.36 2.50
C ALA A 199 -7.02 -13.48 3.38
N LEU A 200 -8.20 -13.25 3.95
CA LEU A 200 -8.91 -14.25 4.75
C LEU A 200 -9.28 -15.49 3.93
N LYS A 201 -9.71 -15.32 2.67
CA LYS A 201 -9.99 -16.46 1.75
C LYS A 201 -8.73 -17.27 1.47
N LEU A 202 -7.61 -16.61 1.20
CA LEU A 202 -6.32 -17.27 0.94
C LEU A 202 -5.86 -18.08 2.14
N ILE A 203 -5.93 -17.51 3.36
CA ILE A 203 -5.48 -18.16 4.59
C ILE A 203 -6.40 -19.33 4.98
N THR A 204 -7.70 -19.10 5.01
CA THR A 204 -8.65 -20.13 5.46
C THR A 204 -8.88 -21.23 4.44
N GLY A 205 -8.74 -20.91 3.13
CA GLY A 205 -9.13 -21.75 2.02
C GLY A 205 -10.64 -21.78 1.79
N VAL A 206 -11.40 -20.85 2.37
CA VAL A 206 -12.85 -20.75 2.21
C VAL A 206 -13.19 -19.65 1.20
N GLY A 207 -13.99 -20.00 0.19
CA GLY A 207 -14.35 -19.11 -0.91
C GLY A 207 -13.35 -19.19 -2.08
N THR A 208 -13.50 -18.29 -3.04
CA THR A 208 -12.65 -18.20 -4.24
C THR A 208 -11.93 -16.86 -4.24
N PRO A 209 -10.60 -16.83 -4.08
CA PRO A 209 -9.82 -15.60 -4.22
C PRO A 209 -9.84 -15.07 -5.67
N LEU A 210 -9.61 -13.79 -5.86
CA LEU A 210 -9.56 -13.11 -7.18
C LEU A 210 -8.26 -13.43 -7.95
N ILE A 211 -7.79 -14.67 -7.92
CA ILE A 211 -6.66 -15.12 -8.73
C ILE A 211 -7.12 -15.24 -10.19
N GLY A 212 -6.41 -14.55 -11.11
CA GLY A 212 -6.80 -14.52 -12.53
C GLY A 212 -8.04 -13.67 -12.82
N THR A 213 -8.40 -12.78 -11.91
CA THR A 213 -9.56 -11.89 -12.07
C THR A 213 -9.23 -10.52 -11.50
N LEU A 214 -9.50 -9.47 -12.28
CA LEU A 214 -9.46 -8.09 -11.82
C LEU A 214 -10.89 -7.66 -11.44
N GLY A 215 -11.12 -7.34 -10.18
CA GLY A 215 -12.32 -6.65 -9.74
C GLY A 215 -12.16 -5.15 -10.02
N TYR A 216 -13.06 -4.58 -10.77
CA TYR A 216 -13.19 -3.15 -11.01
C TYR A 216 -14.42 -2.62 -10.28
N PHE A 217 -14.24 -1.63 -9.42
CA PHE A 217 -15.31 -1.02 -8.64
C PHE A 217 -15.58 0.41 -9.13
N ASP A 218 -16.80 0.66 -9.60
CA ASP A 218 -17.31 2.00 -9.85
C ASP A 218 -18.11 2.47 -8.63
N ALA A 219 -17.59 3.43 -7.89
CA ALA A 219 -18.23 3.93 -6.68
C ALA A 219 -19.45 4.81 -6.97
N LEU A 220 -19.60 5.37 -8.18
CA LEU A 220 -20.77 6.17 -8.52
C LEU A 220 -22.02 5.31 -8.73
N SER A 221 -21.86 4.15 -9.34
CA SER A 221 -22.94 3.17 -9.50
C SER A 221 -23.01 2.16 -8.34
N GLY A 222 -21.91 2.00 -7.57
CA GLY A 222 -21.78 0.99 -6.53
C GLY A 222 -21.61 -0.43 -7.07
N THR A 223 -21.18 -0.60 -8.32
CA THR A 223 -21.07 -1.90 -8.99
C THR A 223 -19.65 -2.42 -9.04
N TRP A 224 -19.53 -3.75 -8.96
CA TRP A 224 -18.31 -4.48 -9.25
C TRP A 224 -18.41 -5.18 -10.60
N GLU A 225 -17.41 -4.99 -11.44
CA GLU A 225 -17.18 -5.78 -12.64
C GLU A 225 -15.98 -6.70 -12.44
N TYR A 226 -16.05 -7.92 -12.97
CA TYR A 226 -14.98 -8.92 -12.84
C TYR A 226 -14.42 -9.25 -14.21
N ILE A 227 -13.19 -8.84 -14.44
CA ILE A 227 -12.49 -8.93 -15.73
C ILE A 227 -11.50 -10.09 -15.65
N PRO A 228 -11.66 -11.15 -16.49
CA PRO A 228 -10.72 -12.26 -16.51
C PRO A 228 -9.32 -11.80 -16.94
N LEU A 229 -8.31 -12.20 -16.18
CA LEU A 229 -6.91 -11.98 -16.47
C LEU A 229 -6.25 -13.27 -16.97
N ARG A 230 -5.25 -13.13 -17.82
CA ARG A 230 -4.46 -14.27 -18.31
C ARG A 230 -2.97 -14.00 -18.09
N PRO A 231 -2.20 -15.01 -17.65
CA PRO A 231 -0.75 -14.91 -17.64
C PRO A 231 -0.20 -14.63 -19.05
N THR A 232 0.68 -13.68 -19.18
CA THR A 232 1.43 -13.42 -20.43
C THR A 232 2.82 -14.03 -20.40
N GLY A 233 3.23 -14.54 -19.25
CA GLY A 233 4.58 -15.04 -18.98
C GLY A 233 5.53 -13.95 -18.51
N ALA A 234 4.99 -12.82 -18.06
CA ALA A 234 5.79 -11.77 -17.45
C ALA A 234 6.55 -12.30 -16.23
N GLN A 235 7.77 -11.83 -16.06
CA GLN A 235 8.62 -12.19 -14.93
C GLN A 235 8.88 -10.92 -14.11
N PRO A 236 8.40 -10.86 -12.85
CA PRO A 236 8.76 -9.78 -11.96
C PRO A 236 10.29 -9.66 -11.82
N THR A 237 10.80 -8.44 -11.87
CA THR A 237 12.23 -8.18 -11.74
C THR A 237 12.48 -7.30 -10.54
N GLN A 238 13.63 -7.50 -9.89
CA GLN A 238 14.00 -6.67 -8.75
C GLN A 238 14.11 -5.19 -9.16
N PRO A 239 13.26 -4.30 -8.62
CA PRO A 239 13.39 -2.88 -8.89
C PRO A 239 14.62 -2.31 -8.18
N ALA A 240 15.24 -1.30 -8.77
CA ALA A 240 16.28 -0.54 -8.08
C ALA A 240 15.65 0.30 -6.96
N ASP A 241 16.30 0.38 -5.82
CA ASP A 241 15.91 1.36 -4.81
C ASP A 241 16.11 2.78 -5.35
N ALA A 242 15.17 3.67 -5.07
CA ALA A 242 15.37 5.08 -5.37
C ALA A 242 16.61 5.60 -4.60
N PRO A 243 17.44 6.43 -5.23
CA PRO A 243 18.63 6.95 -4.57
C PRO A 243 18.23 7.75 -3.32
N GLU A 244 18.73 7.32 -2.16
CA GLU A 244 18.54 8.06 -0.91
C GLU A 244 19.59 9.16 -0.78
N VAL A 245 19.16 10.40 -0.68
CA VAL A 245 20.03 11.51 -0.34
C VAL A 245 20.05 11.66 1.18
N ARG A 246 21.08 11.15 1.83
CA ARG A 246 21.25 11.20 3.30
C ARG A 246 21.81 12.55 3.80
N GLU A 247 22.55 13.23 2.95
CA GLU A 247 23.11 14.54 3.26
C GLU A 247 22.92 15.48 2.07
N ILE A 248 22.35 16.64 2.32
CA ILE A 248 22.19 17.67 1.28
C ILE A 248 23.56 18.32 1.06
N PRO A 249 24.17 18.18 -0.14
CA PRO A 249 25.44 18.85 -0.40
C PRO A 249 25.29 20.36 -0.21
N PRO A 250 26.26 21.04 0.40
CA PRO A 250 26.13 22.45 0.80
C PRO A 250 25.77 23.43 -0.29
N HIS A 251 25.97 23.07 -1.56
CA HIS A 251 25.73 23.94 -2.72
C HIS A 251 24.76 23.33 -3.75
N ALA A 252 24.13 22.18 -3.46
CA ALA A 252 23.16 21.60 -4.38
C ALA A 252 21.85 22.41 -4.34
N PRO A 253 21.31 22.82 -5.49
CA PRO A 253 19.98 23.40 -5.56
C PRO A 253 18.96 22.39 -5.00
N LEU A 254 18.13 22.87 -4.08
CA LEU A 254 17.08 22.07 -3.45
C LEU A 254 15.73 22.55 -3.97
N ILE A 255 14.99 21.68 -4.66
CA ILE A 255 13.73 22.01 -5.29
C ILE A 255 12.60 21.32 -4.55
N ASP A 256 11.66 22.11 -4.05
CA ASP A 256 10.41 21.62 -3.48
C ASP A 256 9.37 21.54 -4.60
N VAL A 257 9.00 20.33 -4.99
CA VAL A 257 8.02 20.09 -6.07
C VAL A 257 6.59 19.89 -5.56
N ARG A 258 6.37 20.02 -4.26
CA ARG A 258 5.05 19.91 -3.64
C ARG A 258 4.15 21.08 -4.04
N THR A 259 2.86 20.90 -3.84
CA THR A 259 1.88 21.98 -4.04
C THR A 259 2.10 23.15 -3.06
N SER A 260 1.63 24.33 -3.44
CA SER A 260 1.72 25.52 -2.58
C SER A 260 1.13 25.33 -1.18
N PRO A 261 -0.04 24.64 -0.99
CA PRO A 261 -0.56 24.34 0.34
C PRO A 261 0.31 23.40 1.18
N GLU A 262 0.95 22.41 0.56
CA GLU A 262 1.84 21.47 1.26
C GLU A 262 3.12 22.19 1.72
N ARG A 263 3.70 23.00 0.84
CA ARG A 263 4.86 23.83 1.19
C ARG A 263 4.56 24.80 2.33
N ALA A 264 3.36 25.37 2.38
CA ALA A 264 2.97 26.31 3.45
C ALA A 264 2.92 25.68 4.84
N GLN A 265 2.78 24.35 4.94
CA GLN A 265 2.78 23.63 6.21
C GLN A 265 4.20 23.44 6.75
N SER A 266 5.16 23.15 5.88
CA SER A 266 6.58 23.01 6.21
C SER A 266 7.40 23.08 4.94
N ALA A 267 8.62 23.63 5.00
CA ALA A 267 9.56 23.59 3.87
C ALA A 267 10.99 23.43 4.40
N ILE A 268 11.83 22.78 3.61
CA ILE A 268 13.26 22.75 3.92
C ILE A 268 13.82 24.17 3.67
N PRO A 269 14.55 24.74 4.63
CA PRO A 269 15.14 26.08 4.48
C PRO A 269 15.98 26.16 3.20
N ASN A 270 15.89 27.30 2.53
CA ASN A 270 16.61 27.60 1.28
C ASN A 270 16.20 26.74 0.06
N SER A 271 15.10 25.99 0.13
CA SER A 271 14.57 25.32 -1.04
C SER A 271 13.84 26.28 -2.00
N THR A 272 14.02 26.06 -3.28
CA THR A 272 13.24 26.74 -4.33
C THR A 272 11.93 26.01 -4.54
N HIS A 273 10.81 26.74 -4.52
CA HIS A 273 9.51 26.15 -4.82
C HIS A 273 9.27 26.12 -6.30
N PHE A 274 9.02 24.92 -6.84
CA PHE A 274 8.70 24.76 -8.24
C PHE A 274 7.83 23.52 -8.43
N GLU A 275 6.52 23.71 -8.42
CA GLU A 275 5.55 22.59 -8.39
C GLU A 275 5.79 21.60 -9.52
N LEU A 276 5.61 20.31 -9.23
CA LEU A 276 5.85 19.21 -10.16
C LEU A 276 5.09 19.40 -11.48
N ASP A 277 3.84 19.89 -11.41
CA ASP A 277 3.00 20.10 -12.61
C ASP A 277 3.62 21.08 -13.58
N ARG A 278 4.37 22.08 -13.13
CA ARG A 278 5.10 23.03 -13.98
C ARG A 278 6.27 22.36 -14.69
N ILE A 279 6.99 21.47 -13.99
CA ILE A 279 8.06 20.66 -14.59
C ILE A 279 7.49 19.76 -15.69
N LEU A 280 6.35 19.11 -15.40
CA LEU A 280 5.67 18.22 -16.35
C LEU A 280 5.07 18.98 -17.55
N ALA A 281 4.72 20.25 -17.38
CA ALA A 281 4.33 21.14 -18.47
C ALA A 281 5.52 21.62 -19.34
N GLY A 282 6.76 21.22 -18.97
CA GLY A 282 7.97 21.59 -19.71
C GLY A 282 8.61 22.91 -19.25
N GLU A 283 8.15 23.47 -18.11
CA GLU A 283 8.81 24.61 -17.50
C GLU A 283 10.07 24.14 -16.76
N ASN A 284 11.13 24.92 -16.80
CA ASN A 284 12.34 24.65 -16.04
C ASN A 284 12.42 25.53 -14.79
N PRO A 285 12.78 24.99 -13.60
CA PRO A 285 13.25 25.82 -12.52
C PRO A 285 14.52 26.55 -12.98
N ASP A 286 14.75 27.74 -12.47
CA ASP A 286 15.87 28.61 -12.86
C ASP A 286 17.20 28.01 -12.35
N ILE A 287 17.63 26.91 -12.97
CA ILE A 287 18.83 26.14 -12.65
C ILE A 287 19.63 26.00 -13.94
N GLU A 288 20.93 26.22 -13.85
CA GLU A 288 21.84 26.02 -14.97
C GLU A 288 21.73 24.58 -15.53
N PRO A 289 21.72 24.41 -16.87
CA PRO A 289 21.76 23.07 -17.46
C PRO A 289 22.88 22.23 -16.90
N ASP A 290 22.68 20.95 -16.76
CA ASP A 290 23.64 19.96 -16.23
C ASP A 290 24.00 20.13 -14.74
N THR A 291 23.32 21.01 -14.00
CA THR A 291 23.49 21.10 -12.54
C THR A 291 22.72 19.98 -11.83
N ALA A 292 23.43 19.17 -11.06
CA ALA A 292 22.78 18.18 -10.20
C ALA A 292 21.97 18.89 -9.11
N ALA A 293 20.66 18.70 -9.11
CA ALA A 293 19.74 19.26 -8.13
C ALA A 293 19.10 18.14 -7.29
N ILE A 294 18.75 18.46 -6.05
CA ILE A 294 17.96 17.57 -5.20
C ILE A 294 16.51 18.01 -5.28
N ILE A 295 15.64 17.08 -5.67
CA ILE A 295 14.19 17.28 -5.74
C ILE A 295 13.59 16.56 -4.54
N TYR A 296 12.69 17.22 -3.82
CA TYR A 296 11.92 16.59 -2.75
C TYR A 296 10.42 16.88 -2.86
N CYS A 297 9.62 15.90 -2.43
CA CYS A 297 8.17 15.95 -2.40
C CYS A 297 7.61 15.57 -1.01
#